data_1d0186d21857233c2225408e474d21c2
#
_entry.id   1d0186d21857233c2225408e474d21c2
#
_cell.length_a   1.000
_cell.length_b   1.000
_cell.length_c   1.000
_cell.angle_alpha   90.00
_cell.angle_beta   90.00
_cell.angle_gamma   90.00
#
_symmetry.space_group_name_H-M   'P 1'
#
loop_
_entity.id
_entity.type
_entity.pdbx_description
1 polymer ?
#
loop_
_entity_poly.entity_id
_entity_poly.type
_entity_poly.pdbx_seq_one_letter_code
_entity_poly.pdbx_strand_id
1 'polypeptide(L)'
;MDPLERRAFPRLYYNVEVEYNVLSDQPSGPTEGFSRNVSEGGICILTLDKFTVGDHIDLSFSLPGAEKPIKATGKVAWVEEFSVGDTSSSKAYDAGIHFININDADKQRIHQHVISRL
;
A
#
# COMPACT_ATOMS: atom_id res chain seq x y z
N MET A 1 -0.36 25.00 0.94
CA MET A 1 0.01 23.97 -0.06
C MET A 1 -0.30 22.61 0.48
N ASP A 2 -1.01 21.81 -0.30
CA ASP A 2 -1.29 20.43 0.07
C ASP A 2 0.01 19.61 0.08
N PRO A 3 0.34 18.88 1.17
CA PRO A 3 1.53 18.03 1.20
C PRO A 3 1.62 17.04 0.04
N LEU A 4 0.49 16.69 -0.57
CA LEU A 4 0.44 15.79 -1.70
C LEU A 4 1.14 16.32 -2.93
N GLU A 5 1.19 17.63 -3.10
CA GLU A 5 1.85 18.27 -4.24
C GLU A 5 3.36 18.10 -4.23
N ARG A 6 3.93 17.69 -3.09
CA ARG A 6 5.37 17.45 -2.97
C ARG A 6 5.81 16.08 -3.45
N ARG A 7 4.85 15.22 -3.79
CA ARG A 7 5.16 13.87 -4.23
C ARG A 7 5.56 13.85 -5.68
N ALA A 8 6.51 12.97 -6.01
CA ALA A 8 6.99 12.82 -7.37
C ALA A 8 5.91 12.28 -8.31
N PHE A 9 4.95 11.52 -7.77
CA PHE A 9 3.90 10.87 -8.56
C PHE A 9 2.52 11.24 -8.04
N PRO A 10 1.55 11.47 -8.93
CA PRO A 10 0.16 11.65 -8.51
C PRO A 10 -0.36 10.42 -7.76
N ARG A 11 -1.26 10.64 -6.83
CA ARG A 11 -1.86 9.56 -6.04
C ARG A 11 -3.37 9.56 -6.19
N LEU A 12 -3.92 8.36 -6.13
CA LEU A 12 -5.36 8.15 -6.19
C LEU A 12 -5.87 7.78 -4.80
N TYR A 13 -6.87 8.53 -4.32
CA TYR A 13 -7.45 8.34 -2.99
C TYR A 13 -8.75 7.57 -3.09
N TYR A 14 -8.69 6.27 -2.82
CA TYR A 14 -9.87 5.42 -2.70
C TYR A 14 -9.47 4.14 -1.96
N ASN A 15 -10.48 3.41 -1.49
CA ASN A 15 -10.22 2.18 -0.76
C ASN A 15 -10.02 1.02 -1.72
N VAL A 16 -8.88 0.39 -1.64
CA VAL A 16 -8.53 -0.79 -2.42
C VAL A 16 -8.14 -1.90 -1.45
N GLU A 17 -8.71 -3.08 -1.65
CA GLU A 17 -8.29 -4.24 -0.89
C GLU A 17 -6.90 -4.68 -1.35
N VAL A 18 -6.03 -4.94 -0.38
CA VAL A 18 -4.66 -5.35 -0.64
C VAL A 18 -4.39 -6.64 0.12
N GLU A 19 -3.92 -7.66 -0.56
CA GLU A 19 -3.32 -8.81 0.10
C GLU A 19 -1.82 -8.56 0.20
N TYR A 20 -1.29 -8.79 1.38
CA TYR A 20 0.14 -8.63 1.59
C TYR A 20 0.71 -9.77 2.42
N ASN A 21 1.99 -10.02 2.26
CA ASN A 21 2.73 -11.01 3.01
C ASN A 21 4.09 -10.44 3.36
N VAL A 22 4.38 -10.35 4.65
CA VAL A 22 5.69 -9.88 5.11
C VAL A 22 6.71 -10.96 4.86
N LEU A 23 7.77 -10.61 4.13
CA LEU A 23 8.84 -11.54 3.80
C LEU A 23 9.83 -11.59 4.96
N SER A 24 9.64 -12.57 5.82
CA SER A 24 10.48 -12.80 6.99
C SER A 24 10.78 -14.29 7.13
N ASP A 25 11.61 -14.64 8.12
CA ASP A 25 11.94 -16.04 8.38
C ASP A 25 10.73 -16.86 8.81
N GLN A 26 9.67 -16.20 9.26
CA GLN A 26 8.43 -16.85 9.67
C GLN A 26 7.23 -16.14 9.05
N PRO A 27 7.01 -16.30 7.75
CA PRO A 27 5.87 -15.67 7.10
C PRO A 27 4.56 -16.25 7.64
N SER A 28 3.63 -15.38 7.97
CA SER A 28 2.33 -15.78 8.51
C SER A 28 1.28 -16.07 7.43
N GLY A 29 1.66 -15.96 6.16
CA GLY A 29 0.74 -16.11 5.04
C GLY A 29 0.08 -14.80 4.65
N PRO A 30 -0.75 -14.81 3.60
CA PRO A 30 -1.37 -13.59 3.10
C PRO A 30 -2.32 -12.99 4.14
N THR A 31 -2.25 -11.69 4.29
CA THR A 31 -3.12 -10.91 5.17
C THR A 31 -3.79 -9.83 4.35
N GLU A 32 -5.03 -9.49 4.68
CA GLU A 32 -5.77 -8.44 3.99
C GLU A 32 -5.63 -7.10 4.70
N GLY A 33 -5.47 -6.06 3.92
CA GLY A 33 -5.49 -4.69 4.38
C GLY A 33 -6.19 -3.83 3.36
N PHE A 34 -6.21 -2.53 3.61
CA PHE A 34 -6.83 -1.58 2.69
C PHE A 34 -5.83 -0.50 2.34
N SER A 35 -5.82 -0.09 1.07
CA SER A 35 -5.06 1.06 0.64
C SER A 35 -5.97 2.26 0.51
N ARG A 36 -5.52 3.41 1.02
CA ARG A 36 -6.19 4.68 0.82
C ARG A 36 -5.60 5.48 -0.33
N ASN A 37 -4.39 5.16 -0.72
CA ASN A 37 -3.77 5.81 -1.87
C ASN A 37 -2.76 4.89 -2.52
N VAL A 38 -2.63 5.04 -3.83
CA VAL A 38 -1.70 4.27 -4.63
C VAL A 38 -1.09 5.19 -5.69
N SER A 39 0.18 4.98 -6.00
CA SER A 39 0.88 5.66 -7.08
C SER A 39 1.87 4.70 -7.74
N GLU A 40 2.55 5.15 -8.78
CA GLU A 40 3.59 4.35 -9.43
C GLU A 40 4.75 4.00 -8.49
N GLY A 41 5.00 4.86 -7.50
CA GLY A 41 6.13 4.68 -6.58
C GLY A 41 5.82 3.84 -5.36
N GLY A 42 4.55 3.69 -5.00
CA GLY A 42 4.22 2.96 -3.80
C GLY A 42 2.75 3.01 -3.43
N ILE A 43 2.47 2.45 -2.27
CA ILE A 43 1.11 2.29 -1.76
C ILE A 43 1.11 2.51 -0.25
N CYS A 44 0.02 3.06 0.27
CA CYS A 44 -0.18 3.20 1.70
C CYS A 44 -1.19 2.16 2.16
N ILE A 45 -0.85 1.35 3.14
CA ILE A 45 -1.70 0.26 3.62
C ILE A 45 -2.16 0.53 5.04
N LEU A 46 -3.47 0.44 5.25
CA LEU A 46 -4.08 0.50 6.57
C LEU A 46 -4.39 -0.93 7.03
N THR A 47 -3.90 -1.30 8.21
CA THR A 47 -3.99 -2.67 8.70
C THR A 47 -3.99 -2.71 10.23
N LEU A 48 -4.38 -3.86 10.78
CA LEU A 48 -4.25 -4.12 12.22
C LEU A 48 -2.91 -4.76 12.58
N ASP A 49 -2.11 -5.13 11.59
CA ASP A 49 -0.79 -5.74 11.81
C ASP A 49 0.28 -4.67 11.91
N LYS A 50 1.20 -4.87 12.84
CA LYS A 50 2.33 -3.98 13.00
C LYS A 50 3.42 -4.30 12.01
N PHE A 51 3.85 -3.29 11.25
CA PHE A 51 5.00 -3.39 10.36
C PHE A 51 6.24 -2.79 11.01
N THR A 52 7.39 -3.23 10.56
CA THR A 52 8.68 -2.64 10.92
C THR A 52 9.27 -1.95 9.70
N VAL A 53 9.74 -0.72 9.87
CA VAL A 53 10.41 0.01 8.80
C VAL A 53 11.59 -0.82 8.28
N GLY A 54 11.65 -0.97 6.97
CA GLY A 54 12.67 -1.80 6.32
C GLY A 54 12.20 -3.20 5.95
N ASP A 55 11.06 -3.66 6.47
CA ASP A 55 10.51 -4.96 6.09
C ASP A 55 10.20 -5.00 4.60
N HIS A 56 10.45 -6.16 4.00
CA HIS A 56 10.06 -6.43 2.62
C HIS A 56 8.70 -7.10 2.62
N ILE A 57 7.85 -6.70 1.70
CA ILE A 57 6.46 -7.13 1.65
C ILE A 57 6.09 -7.48 0.22
N ASP A 58 5.49 -8.66 0.03
CA ASP A 58 4.83 -8.99 -1.23
C ASP A 58 3.41 -8.45 -1.19
N LEU A 59 3.00 -7.84 -2.27
CA LEU A 59 1.71 -7.17 -2.40
C LEU A 59 0.95 -7.70 -3.60
N SER A 60 -0.37 -7.82 -3.44
CA SER A 60 -1.28 -8.07 -4.55
C SER A 60 -2.53 -7.21 -4.34
N PHE A 61 -2.89 -6.42 -5.33
CA PHE A 61 -4.08 -5.57 -5.26
C PHE A 61 -4.66 -5.36 -6.64
N SER A 62 -5.95 -5.07 -6.70
CA SER A 62 -6.64 -4.83 -7.96
C SER A 62 -7.12 -3.40 -8.02
N LEU A 63 -6.82 -2.73 -9.12
CA LEU A 63 -7.37 -1.41 -9.40
C LEU A 63 -8.84 -1.56 -9.78
N PRO A 64 -9.71 -0.57 -9.44
CA PRO A 64 -11.11 -0.64 -9.81
C PRO A 64 -11.30 -0.83 -11.31
N GLY A 65 -12.12 -1.80 -11.68
CA GLY A 65 -12.40 -2.11 -13.09
C GLY A 65 -11.33 -2.94 -13.77
N ALA A 66 -10.25 -3.28 -13.10
CA ALA A 66 -9.18 -4.08 -13.68
C ALA A 66 -9.47 -5.57 -13.51
N GLU A 67 -9.18 -6.37 -14.54
CA GLU A 67 -9.39 -7.81 -14.52
C GLU A 67 -8.27 -8.57 -13.80
N LYS A 68 -7.05 -8.03 -13.88
CA LYS A 68 -5.88 -8.70 -13.32
C LYS A 68 -5.32 -7.91 -12.14
N PRO A 69 -4.95 -8.59 -11.05
CA PRO A 69 -4.31 -7.91 -9.95
C PRO A 69 -2.90 -7.43 -10.32
N ILE A 70 -2.47 -6.41 -9.63
CA ILE A 70 -1.09 -5.94 -9.68
C ILE A 70 -0.33 -6.62 -8.57
N LYS A 71 0.84 -7.15 -8.90
CA LYS A 71 1.73 -7.78 -7.94
C LYS A 71 3.04 -7.03 -7.88
N ALA A 72 3.49 -6.77 -6.68
CA ALA A 72 4.73 -6.03 -6.47
C ALA A 72 5.39 -6.48 -5.17
N THR A 73 6.69 -6.23 -5.09
CA THR A 73 7.42 -6.33 -3.83
C THR A 73 7.79 -4.92 -3.41
N GLY A 74 7.58 -4.61 -2.15
CA GLY A 74 7.89 -3.30 -1.62
C GLY A 74 8.69 -3.38 -0.33
N LYS A 75 9.09 -2.21 0.14
CA LYS A 75 9.80 -2.03 1.40
C LYS A 75 9.06 -1.02 2.23
N VAL A 76 8.88 -1.32 3.51
CA VAL A 76 8.21 -0.39 4.44
C VAL A 76 9.09 0.82 4.65
N ALA A 77 8.60 1.99 4.24
CA ALA A 77 9.33 3.25 4.35
C ALA A 77 9.01 3.99 5.65
N TRP A 78 7.75 3.88 6.10
CA TRP A 78 7.31 4.51 7.35
C TRP A 78 6.10 3.78 7.90
N VAL A 79 5.89 3.91 9.21
CA VAL A 79 4.74 3.33 9.90
C VAL A 79 4.20 4.36 10.89
N GLU A 80 2.89 4.49 10.94
CA GLU A 80 2.20 5.32 11.89
C GLU A 80 1.20 4.47 12.68
N GLU A 81 1.27 4.52 14.00
CA GLU A 81 0.38 3.79 14.89
C GLU A 81 -0.68 4.73 15.43
N PHE A 82 -1.91 4.25 15.52
CA PHE A 82 -2.97 5.02 16.14
C PHE A 82 -3.97 4.09 16.84
N SER A 83 -4.71 4.67 17.80
CA SER A 83 -5.71 3.93 18.55
C SER A 83 -7.02 3.88 17.77
N VAL A 84 -7.71 2.75 17.86
CA VAL A 84 -9.01 2.54 17.22
C VAL A 84 -10.09 2.44 18.28
N GLY A 85 -11.16 3.20 18.12
CA GLY A 85 -12.27 3.21 19.06
C GLY A 85 -11.95 3.90 20.37
N ASP A 86 -12.73 3.57 21.40
CA ASP A 86 -12.64 4.20 22.71
C ASP A 86 -11.63 3.55 23.63
N THR A 87 -10.98 2.49 23.20
CA THR A 87 -10.01 1.76 24.05
C THR A 87 -8.61 1.94 23.51
N SER A 88 -7.66 2.15 24.43
CA SER A 88 -6.25 2.25 24.07
C SER A 88 -5.61 0.90 23.74
N SER A 89 -6.35 -0.20 23.91
CA SER A 89 -5.83 -1.54 23.64
C SER A 89 -5.94 -1.94 22.17
N SER A 90 -6.80 -1.24 21.40
CA SER A 90 -6.96 -1.53 19.99
C SER A 90 -6.10 -0.58 19.16
N LYS A 91 -5.23 -1.14 18.33
CA LYS A 91 -4.31 -0.39 17.51
C LYS A 91 -4.50 -0.68 16.04
N ALA A 92 -4.33 0.32 15.21
CA ALA A 92 -4.22 0.17 13.78
C ALA A 92 -2.94 0.85 13.31
N TYR A 93 -2.50 0.48 12.14
CA TYR A 93 -1.23 0.95 11.57
C TYR A 93 -1.44 1.40 10.14
N ASP A 94 -0.83 2.52 9.81
CA ASP A 94 -0.79 3.04 8.47
C ASP A 94 0.67 2.95 8.03
N ALA A 95 0.94 2.26 6.95
CA ALA A 95 2.30 2.02 6.49
C ALA A 95 2.48 2.46 5.06
N GLY A 96 3.51 3.23 4.81
CA GLY A 96 3.90 3.61 3.47
C GLY A 96 4.87 2.57 2.91
N ILE A 97 4.50 1.97 1.78
CA ILE A 97 5.27 0.94 1.12
C ILE A 97 5.84 1.51 -0.18
N HIS A 98 7.15 1.46 -0.32
CA HIS A 98 7.83 1.87 -1.52
C HIS A 98 8.04 0.64 -2.41
N PHE A 99 7.58 0.68 -3.66
CA PHE A 99 7.77 -0.44 -4.57
C PHE A 99 9.25 -0.57 -4.94
N ILE A 100 9.80 -1.77 -4.76
CA ILE A 100 11.18 -2.06 -5.16
C ILE A 100 11.23 -3.03 -6.34
N ASN A 101 10.17 -3.79 -6.56
CA ASN A 101 10.07 -4.69 -7.70
C ASN A 101 8.61 -4.74 -8.17
N ILE A 102 8.38 -4.14 -9.32
CA ILE A 102 7.08 -4.13 -9.99
C ILE A 102 7.35 -4.13 -11.49
N ASN A 103 6.62 -4.93 -12.26
CA ASN A 103 6.88 -4.94 -13.69
C ASN A 103 6.38 -3.66 -14.36
N ASP A 104 7.00 -3.31 -15.48
CA ASP A 104 6.70 -2.05 -16.17
C ASP A 104 5.26 -1.97 -16.66
N ALA A 105 4.67 -3.07 -17.07
CA ALA A 105 3.28 -3.08 -17.51
C ALA A 105 2.33 -2.73 -16.37
N ASP A 106 2.56 -3.26 -15.18
CA ASP A 106 1.74 -2.96 -14.01
C ASP A 106 1.95 -1.53 -13.55
N LYS A 107 3.17 -1.05 -13.61
CA LYS A 107 3.48 0.35 -13.29
C LYS A 107 2.72 1.30 -14.19
N GLN A 108 2.67 1.00 -15.49
CA GLN A 108 1.90 1.78 -16.44
C GLN A 108 0.39 1.71 -16.18
N ARG A 109 -0.11 0.56 -15.75
CA ARG A 109 -1.52 0.42 -15.40
C ARG A 109 -1.88 1.33 -14.23
N ILE A 110 -1.02 1.40 -13.22
CA ILE A 110 -1.22 2.33 -12.10
C ILE A 110 -1.21 3.77 -12.60
N HIS A 111 -0.23 4.12 -13.39
CA HIS A 111 -0.08 5.48 -13.91
C HIS A 111 -1.32 5.93 -14.69
N GLN A 112 -1.75 5.12 -15.65
CA GLN A 112 -2.92 5.45 -16.47
C GLN A 112 -4.20 5.53 -15.63
N HIS A 113 -4.34 4.65 -14.66
CA HIS A 113 -5.51 4.65 -13.80
C HIS A 113 -5.57 5.90 -12.93
N VAL A 114 -4.45 6.31 -12.34
CA VAL A 114 -4.37 7.53 -11.53
C VAL A 114 -4.67 8.76 -12.38
N ILE A 115 -4.03 8.87 -13.55
CA ILE A 115 -4.22 10.03 -14.43
C ILE A 115 -5.66 10.13 -14.93
N SER A 116 -6.27 9.01 -15.26
CA SER A 116 -7.64 9.02 -15.77
C SER A 116 -8.67 9.49 -14.75
N ARG A 117 -8.33 9.53 -13.47
CA ARG A 117 -9.22 9.94 -12.39
C ARG A 117 -8.87 11.30 -11.77
N LEU A 118 -7.83 11.94 -12.26
CA LEU A 118 -7.50 13.30 -11.85
C LEU A 118 -8.37 14.36 -12.59
#